data_a70b7beb30ee523d0220917493de699b
#
_entry.id   a70b7beb30ee523d0220917493de699b
#
_cell.length_a   1.000
_cell.length_b   1.000
_cell.length_c   1.000
_cell.angle_alpha   90.00
_cell.angle_beta   90.00
_cell.angle_gamma   90.00
#
_symmetry.space_group_name_H-M   'P 1'
#
loop_
_entity.id
_entity.type
_entity.pdbx_description
1 polymer ?
#
loop_
_entity_poly.entity_id
_entity_poly.type
_entity_poly.pdbx_seq_one_letter_code
_entity_poly.pdbx_strand_id
1 'polypeptide(L)'
;LDNPTGIYVNSGDELIVMVGETYGNTISLQAIRSSNLSGDKYMLNEGINKLQMKGDGMLFVMYNTELTSENAKPVKIHIPLTSGTVSGYFDLERDKTDAVYTELLQKATYEYFLIKGNEMLLNFHRTKLLQWQPNSIVEYITMFDHFVNWQYELLGLEDIRPALFNNHVNGSSINDDSYMWAGNGQIGFGINALDEFMPTEKLYTERRCWGPAHEIGHLHQGAIAWTGCFESSNNLFSNYVLYKIGRECSNGAPLSVLADRKLNNRPFCNFLGDPKKEDTEIHMRIYWQLWLYFHRCGIKSDFYPELFKKLRNNRNLNNIPVGERQMLFVKYASDIAQKNLADFFDMWGFMTPVDETIEQYGSNRYTVTNAMIAETREYTSKYPNPQPFYYIEDRKDGDAGLESLGLTGKIGDVGHYTQFKENQKITKTPTYSASGQQVTIINGNEAVAFEIWKDGKRKYFSNFLKFTLPDELPVSQCTIRAVQADGKLITVERSK
;
A
#
# COMPACT_ATOMS: atom_id res chain seq x y z
N LEU A 1 -10.58 -16.92 10.08
CA LEU A 1 -11.32 -17.84 9.18
C LEU A 1 -10.41 -18.86 8.47
N ASP A 2 -9.38 -19.36 9.16
CA ASP A 2 -8.32 -20.16 8.54
C ASP A 2 -8.69 -21.63 8.33
N ASN A 3 -9.82 -22.09 8.89
CA ASN A 3 -10.24 -23.49 8.82
C ASN A 3 -11.61 -23.65 8.14
N PRO A 4 -11.70 -23.47 6.81
CA PRO A 4 -12.91 -23.77 6.06
C PRO A 4 -13.17 -25.28 6.06
N THR A 5 -14.44 -25.67 6.09
CA THR A 5 -14.82 -27.09 6.07
C THR A 5 -15.20 -27.59 4.69
N GLY A 6 -15.53 -26.70 3.75
CA GLY A 6 -16.13 -27.05 2.47
C GLY A 6 -17.58 -27.56 2.58
N ILE A 7 -18.22 -27.38 3.73
CA ILE A 7 -19.60 -27.76 3.97
C ILE A 7 -20.43 -26.49 4.14
N TYR A 8 -21.55 -26.39 3.45
CA TYR A 8 -22.51 -25.32 3.68
C TYR A 8 -23.81 -25.84 4.30
N VAL A 9 -24.51 -24.95 4.96
CA VAL A 9 -25.79 -25.19 5.63
C VAL A 9 -26.82 -24.14 5.22
N ASN A 10 -28.07 -24.49 5.36
CA ASN A 10 -29.20 -23.57 5.25
C ASN A 10 -29.80 -23.32 6.62
N SER A 11 -30.51 -22.21 6.76
CA SER A 11 -31.27 -21.93 7.96
C SER A 11 -32.31 -23.05 8.21
N GLY A 12 -32.35 -23.55 9.42
CA GLY A 12 -33.22 -24.66 9.79
C GLY A 12 -32.56 -26.05 9.70
N ASP A 13 -31.38 -26.16 9.13
CA ASP A 13 -30.67 -27.46 9.08
C ASP A 13 -30.28 -27.92 10.50
N GLU A 14 -30.35 -29.23 10.74
CA GLU A 14 -29.76 -29.87 11.91
C GLU A 14 -28.36 -30.35 11.55
N LEU A 15 -27.37 -29.94 12.34
CA LEU A 15 -25.97 -30.30 12.15
C LEU A 15 -25.47 -31.12 13.34
N ILE A 16 -24.82 -32.26 13.07
CA ILE A 16 -24.08 -33.03 14.05
C ILE A 16 -22.58 -32.76 13.89
N VAL A 17 -21.93 -32.43 14.98
CA VAL A 17 -20.47 -32.17 15.01
C VAL A 17 -19.86 -32.96 16.15
N MET A 18 -18.89 -33.79 15.84
CA MET A 18 -18.12 -34.54 16.84
C MET A 18 -16.77 -33.82 17.06
N VAL A 19 -16.48 -33.51 18.31
CA VAL A 19 -15.29 -32.77 18.71
C VAL A 19 -14.45 -33.65 19.64
N GLY A 20 -13.18 -33.78 19.30
CA GLY A 20 -12.20 -34.47 20.16
C GLY A 20 -11.79 -33.61 21.35
N GLU A 21 -10.71 -33.99 22.02
CA GLU A 21 -10.14 -33.22 23.13
C GLU A 21 -9.79 -31.79 22.68
N THR A 22 -10.28 -30.80 23.42
CA THR A 22 -10.05 -29.38 23.12
C THR A 22 -8.83 -28.78 23.82
N TYR A 23 -8.25 -29.53 24.74
CA TYR A 23 -7.12 -29.08 25.59
C TYR A 23 -7.43 -27.77 26.35
N GLY A 24 -8.73 -27.57 26.68
CA GLY A 24 -9.20 -26.36 27.34
C GLY A 24 -9.35 -25.13 26.42
N ASN A 25 -9.17 -25.29 25.13
CA ASN A 25 -9.36 -24.20 24.17
C ASN A 25 -10.84 -24.04 23.80
N THR A 26 -11.21 -22.81 23.48
CA THR A 26 -12.56 -22.49 22.98
C THR A 26 -12.62 -22.80 21.49
N ILE A 27 -13.51 -23.71 21.10
CA ILE A 27 -13.79 -24.06 19.72
C ILE A 27 -15.21 -23.63 19.38
N SER A 28 -15.40 -23.07 18.20
CA SER A 28 -16.74 -22.78 17.70
C SER A 28 -16.83 -23.04 16.20
N LEU A 29 -18.06 -23.23 15.74
CA LEU A 29 -18.40 -23.26 14.33
C LEU A 29 -19.06 -21.93 13.96
N GLN A 30 -18.80 -21.44 12.77
CA GLN A 30 -19.44 -20.24 12.26
C GLN A 30 -19.95 -20.50 10.84
N ALA A 31 -21.23 -20.20 10.58
CA ALA A 31 -21.81 -20.25 9.24
C ALA A 31 -21.67 -18.85 8.61
N ILE A 32 -20.89 -18.74 7.55
CA ILE A 32 -20.57 -17.46 6.92
C ILE A 32 -21.10 -17.46 5.49
N ARG A 33 -21.96 -16.51 5.20
CA ARG A 33 -22.37 -16.13 3.86
C ARG A 33 -21.33 -15.19 3.25
N SER A 34 -21.12 -14.66 2.35
CA SER A 34 -19.94 -14.03 1.76
C SER A 34 -19.56 -12.64 2.25
N SER A 35 -20.57 -11.81 2.53
CA SER A 35 -20.37 -10.37 2.33
C SER A 35 -19.62 -9.63 3.43
N ASN A 36 -19.54 -10.15 4.63
CA ASN A 36 -18.92 -9.42 5.74
C ASN A 36 -18.16 -10.33 6.72
N LEU A 37 -17.92 -11.57 6.35
CA LEU A 37 -17.31 -12.61 7.18
C LEU A 37 -17.95 -12.72 8.59
N SER A 38 -19.15 -12.24 8.75
CA SER A 38 -19.95 -12.40 9.94
C SER A 38 -21.00 -13.50 9.73
N GLY A 39 -21.37 -14.15 10.79
CA GLY A 39 -22.38 -15.20 10.75
C GLY A 39 -22.66 -15.73 12.14
N ASP A 40 -23.69 -16.56 12.25
CA ASP A 40 -24.05 -17.18 13.52
C ASP A 40 -22.94 -18.07 14.05
N LYS A 41 -22.61 -17.88 15.31
CA LYS A 41 -21.56 -18.61 16.00
C LYS A 41 -22.16 -19.67 16.94
N TYR A 42 -21.65 -20.88 16.80
CA TYR A 42 -22.09 -22.04 17.58
C TYR A 42 -20.91 -22.56 18.40
N MET A 43 -21.02 -22.47 19.73
CA MET A 43 -19.99 -23.00 20.62
C MET A 43 -19.99 -24.52 20.58
N LEU A 44 -18.83 -25.14 20.55
CA LEU A 44 -18.65 -26.57 20.50
C LEU A 44 -18.07 -27.09 21.82
N ASN A 45 -18.62 -28.18 22.30
CA ASN A 45 -18.11 -28.94 23.46
C ASN A 45 -17.46 -30.24 22.97
N GLU A 46 -16.58 -30.82 23.78
CA GLU A 46 -16.03 -32.15 23.52
C GLU A 46 -17.18 -33.18 23.41
N GLY A 47 -17.02 -34.14 22.50
CA GLY A 47 -18.03 -35.14 22.21
C GLY A 47 -18.98 -34.72 21.08
N ILE A 48 -20.24 -35.08 21.22
CA ILE A 48 -21.28 -34.90 20.19
C ILE A 48 -22.06 -33.59 20.44
N ASN A 49 -22.04 -32.72 19.43
CA ASN A 49 -22.85 -31.50 19.43
C ASN A 49 -23.95 -31.64 18.38
N LYS A 50 -25.18 -31.37 18.80
CA LYS A 50 -26.35 -31.26 17.90
C LYS A 50 -26.72 -29.79 17.81
N LEU A 51 -26.62 -29.21 16.63
CA LEU A 51 -26.81 -27.78 16.39
C LEU A 51 -28.01 -27.56 15.45
N GLN A 52 -28.80 -26.54 15.76
CA GLN A 52 -29.83 -26.03 14.86
C GLN A 52 -29.29 -24.78 14.17
N MET A 53 -29.17 -24.82 12.85
CA MET A 53 -28.64 -23.70 12.09
C MET A 53 -29.64 -22.55 12.01
N LYS A 54 -29.21 -21.32 12.36
CA LYS A 54 -30.04 -20.12 12.33
C LYS A 54 -29.92 -19.36 11.01
N GLY A 55 -28.78 -19.47 10.34
CA GLY A 55 -28.50 -18.81 9.07
C GLY A 55 -27.83 -19.73 8.06
N ASP A 56 -27.84 -19.29 6.82
CA ASP A 56 -27.16 -19.95 5.70
C ASP A 56 -25.69 -19.63 5.69
N GLY A 57 -24.87 -20.49 5.15
CA GLY A 57 -23.47 -20.16 4.86
C GLY A 57 -22.53 -21.35 4.82
N MET A 58 -21.31 -21.07 4.39
CA MET A 58 -20.19 -21.99 4.49
C MET A 58 -19.71 -22.08 5.95
N LEU A 59 -19.44 -23.29 6.40
CA LEU A 59 -19.00 -23.54 7.77
C LEU A 59 -17.49 -23.38 7.90
N PHE A 60 -17.11 -22.62 8.94
CA PHE A 60 -15.72 -22.47 9.37
C PHE A 60 -15.56 -22.92 10.81
N VAL A 61 -14.49 -23.66 11.09
CA VAL A 61 -14.09 -23.96 12.45
C VAL A 61 -13.25 -22.78 12.98
N MET A 62 -13.73 -22.17 14.03
CA MET A 62 -13.06 -21.06 14.68
C MET A 62 -12.25 -21.60 15.86
N TYR A 63 -10.94 -21.55 15.72
CA TYR A 63 -9.97 -21.97 16.73
C TYR A 63 -8.84 -20.95 16.78
N ASN A 64 -8.79 -20.19 17.86
CA ASN A 64 -7.74 -19.22 18.11
C ASN A 64 -7.12 -19.49 19.47
N THR A 65 -5.81 -19.64 19.50
CA THR A 65 -5.01 -19.79 20.72
C THR A 65 -3.64 -19.16 20.50
N GLU A 66 -2.94 -18.86 21.59
CA GLU A 66 -1.58 -18.34 21.50
C GLU A 66 -0.62 -19.45 21.04
N LEU A 67 0.20 -19.19 20.02
CA LEU A 67 1.15 -20.17 19.47
C LEU A 67 2.14 -20.73 20.51
N THR A 68 2.46 -19.94 21.53
CA THR A 68 3.36 -20.33 22.63
C THR A 68 2.67 -21.11 23.74
N SER A 69 1.36 -21.28 23.67
CA SER A 69 0.59 -22.04 24.67
C SER A 69 0.85 -23.53 24.55
N GLU A 70 1.09 -24.20 25.67
CA GLU A 70 1.19 -25.67 25.73
C GLU A 70 -0.09 -26.39 25.28
N ASN A 71 -1.21 -25.67 25.31
CA ASN A 71 -2.53 -26.12 24.87
C ASN A 71 -2.80 -25.85 23.39
N ALA A 72 -1.86 -25.22 22.63
CA ALA A 72 -1.96 -25.01 21.20
C ALA A 72 -1.76 -26.33 20.45
N LYS A 73 -2.74 -27.22 20.50
CA LYS A 73 -2.71 -28.56 19.91
C LYS A 73 -3.84 -28.70 18.89
N PRO A 74 -3.64 -29.51 17.82
CA PRO A 74 -4.67 -29.82 16.85
C PRO A 74 -5.91 -30.46 17.52
N VAL A 75 -7.08 -29.92 17.24
CA VAL A 75 -8.36 -30.48 17.70
C VAL A 75 -9.05 -31.22 16.55
N LYS A 76 -9.44 -32.47 16.77
CA LYS A 76 -10.16 -33.26 15.77
C LYS A 76 -11.61 -32.84 15.73
N ILE A 77 -12.10 -32.46 14.56
CA ILE A 77 -13.49 -32.14 14.28
C ILE A 77 -13.99 -33.09 13.19
N HIS A 78 -15.14 -33.72 13.39
CA HIS A 78 -15.79 -34.55 12.39
C HIS A 78 -17.25 -34.11 12.21
N ILE A 79 -17.60 -33.81 10.97
CA ILE A 79 -18.96 -33.53 10.55
C ILE A 79 -19.40 -34.67 9.62
N PRO A 80 -20.38 -35.48 10.00
CA PRO A 80 -20.88 -36.60 9.18
C PRO A 80 -21.44 -36.12 7.84
N LEU A 81 -21.26 -36.88 6.77
CA LEU A 81 -21.78 -36.56 5.43
C LEU A 81 -23.30 -36.36 5.36
N THR A 82 -24.02 -36.84 6.36
CA THR A 82 -25.47 -36.65 6.49
C THR A 82 -25.84 -35.30 7.14
N SER A 83 -24.87 -34.51 7.49
CA SER A 83 -25.00 -33.24 8.21
C SER A 83 -24.43 -32.11 7.38
N GLY A 84 -25.32 -31.22 6.88
CA GLY A 84 -24.93 -30.17 5.92
C GLY A 84 -24.69 -30.70 4.50
N THR A 85 -24.33 -29.83 3.59
CA THR A 85 -24.08 -30.18 2.18
C THR A 85 -22.62 -29.90 1.81
N VAL A 86 -21.97 -30.94 1.27
CA VAL A 86 -20.57 -30.81 0.83
C VAL A 86 -20.51 -30.06 -0.50
N SER A 87 -19.78 -28.92 -0.51
CA SER A 87 -19.47 -28.16 -1.72
C SER A 87 -17.99 -28.24 -2.08
N GLY A 88 -17.15 -28.49 -1.09
CA GLY A 88 -15.70 -28.50 -1.26
C GLY A 88 -15.10 -27.07 -1.25
N TYR A 89 -13.79 -27.02 -1.27
CA TYR A 89 -12.95 -25.82 -1.44
C TYR A 89 -11.56 -26.23 -1.91
N PHE A 90 -10.85 -25.31 -2.54
CA PHE A 90 -9.45 -25.56 -2.95
C PHE A 90 -8.50 -25.09 -1.85
N ASP A 91 -7.52 -25.91 -1.51
CA ASP A 91 -6.42 -25.60 -0.58
C ASP A 91 -5.10 -25.84 -1.29
N LEU A 92 -4.32 -24.78 -1.53
CA LEU A 92 -3.08 -24.86 -2.31
C LEU A 92 -2.07 -25.84 -1.70
N GLU A 93 -1.99 -25.92 -0.38
CA GLU A 93 -1.08 -26.86 0.29
C GLU A 93 -1.50 -28.31 0.12
N ARG A 94 -2.80 -28.59 0.18
CA ARG A 94 -3.38 -29.94 0.07
C ARG A 94 -3.50 -30.39 -1.38
N ASP A 95 -4.11 -29.56 -2.22
CA ASP A 95 -4.63 -29.94 -3.55
C ASP A 95 -3.62 -29.70 -4.69
N LYS A 96 -2.78 -28.68 -4.56
CA LYS A 96 -1.53 -28.38 -5.31
C LYS A 96 -1.66 -28.12 -6.81
N THR A 97 -2.74 -28.53 -7.48
CA THR A 97 -2.81 -28.49 -8.95
C THR A 97 -4.10 -27.88 -9.48
N ASP A 98 -4.01 -27.26 -10.64
CA ASP A 98 -5.17 -26.73 -11.36
C ASP A 98 -6.17 -27.82 -11.76
N ALA A 99 -5.71 -29.06 -12.00
CA ALA A 99 -6.60 -30.17 -12.31
C ALA A 99 -7.54 -30.52 -11.15
N VAL A 100 -7.01 -30.57 -9.92
CA VAL A 100 -7.82 -30.80 -8.71
C VAL A 100 -8.73 -29.60 -8.46
N TYR A 101 -8.26 -28.37 -8.62
CA TYR A 101 -9.10 -27.18 -8.53
C TYR A 101 -10.29 -27.24 -9.49
N THR A 102 -10.03 -27.56 -10.76
CA THR A 102 -11.07 -27.64 -11.80
C THR A 102 -12.15 -28.65 -11.42
N GLU A 103 -11.75 -29.83 -10.94
CA GLU A 103 -12.68 -30.86 -10.48
C GLU A 103 -13.54 -30.38 -9.29
N LEU A 104 -12.90 -29.76 -8.28
CA LEU A 104 -13.58 -29.23 -7.11
C LEU A 104 -14.55 -28.10 -7.47
N LEU A 105 -14.15 -27.14 -8.31
CA LEU A 105 -15.00 -26.04 -8.75
C LEU A 105 -16.23 -26.51 -9.53
N GLN A 106 -16.04 -27.50 -10.41
CA GLN A 106 -17.17 -28.05 -11.19
C GLN A 106 -18.17 -28.79 -10.30
N LYS A 107 -17.70 -29.53 -9.29
CA LYS A 107 -18.54 -30.26 -8.33
C LYS A 107 -19.16 -29.37 -7.27
N ALA A 108 -18.65 -28.17 -7.06
CA ALA A 108 -19.14 -27.26 -6.06
C ALA A 108 -20.61 -26.88 -6.34
N THR A 109 -21.43 -26.85 -5.30
CA THR A 109 -22.86 -26.57 -5.39
C THR A 109 -23.29 -25.28 -4.71
N TYR A 110 -22.43 -24.73 -3.84
CA TYR A 110 -22.70 -23.46 -3.17
C TYR A 110 -22.36 -22.26 -4.09
N GLU A 111 -23.02 -21.12 -3.85
CA GLU A 111 -22.86 -19.92 -4.66
C GLU A 111 -21.48 -19.28 -4.57
N TYR A 112 -20.75 -19.53 -3.49
CA TYR A 112 -19.36 -19.11 -3.28
C TYR A 112 -18.44 -20.31 -3.24
N PHE A 113 -17.21 -20.09 -3.71
CA PHE A 113 -16.17 -21.10 -3.67
C PHE A 113 -14.92 -20.51 -3.03
N LEU A 114 -14.38 -21.24 -2.06
CA LEU A 114 -13.20 -20.82 -1.30
C LEU A 114 -11.93 -21.31 -1.96
N ILE A 115 -10.95 -20.42 -2.02
CA ILE A 115 -9.60 -20.69 -2.48
C ILE A 115 -8.65 -20.29 -1.36
N LYS A 116 -8.01 -21.26 -0.76
CA LYS A 116 -7.05 -21.06 0.32
C LYS A 116 -5.64 -21.17 -0.24
N GLY A 117 -4.90 -20.06 -0.20
CA GLY A 117 -3.45 -19.97 -0.44
C GLY A 117 -2.66 -20.21 0.83
N ASN A 118 -1.40 -19.81 0.82
CA ASN A 118 -0.53 -19.85 1.99
C ASN A 118 -0.75 -18.65 2.92
N GLU A 119 -1.10 -17.51 2.36
CA GLU A 119 -1.27 -16.25 3.06
C GLU A 119 -2.66 -15.64 2.88
N MET A 120 -3.35 -16.03 1.82
CA MET A 120 -4.62 -15.44 1.41
C MET A 120 -5.73 -16.47 1.38
N LEU A 121 -6.91 -16.12 1.87
CA LEU A 121 -8.14 -16.90 1.74
C LEU A 121 -9.15 -16.07 0.92
N LEU A 122 -9.46 -16.52 -0.29
CA LEU A 122 -10.42 -15.88 -1.18
C LEU A 122 -11.76 -16.61 -1.17
N ASN A 123 -12.84 -15.91 -0.89
CA ASN A 123 -14.20 -16.41 -0.98
C ASN A 123 -14.95 -15.71 -2.12
N PHE A 124 -14.84 -16.25 -3.31
CA PHE A 124 -15.38 -15.62 -4.51
C PHE A 124 -16.64 -16.30 -5.03
N HIS A 125 -17.49 -15.49 -5.66
CA HIS A 125 -18.70 -15.99 -6.31
C HIS A 125 -18.32 -17.01 -7.38
N ARG A 126 -18.90 -18.20 -7.30
CA ARG A 126 -18.55 -19.35 -8.15
C ARG A 126 -18.73 -19.06 -9.65
N THR A 127 -19.73 -18.27 -10.04
CA THR A 127 -19.94 -17.91 -11.46
C THR A 127 -18.79 -17.10 -12.01
N LYS A 128 -18.18 -16.21 -11.22
CA LYS A 128 -17.00 -15.44 -11.66
C LYS A 128 -15.75 -16.31 -11.78
N LEU A 129 -15.58 -17.27 -10.89
CA LEU A 129 -14.51 -18.27 -11.03
C LEU A 129 -14.68 -19.12 -12.27
N LEU A 130 -15.89 -19.60 -12.56
CA LEU A 130 -16.19 -20.34 -13.79
C LEU A 130 -16.00 -19.49 -15.06
N GLN A 131 -16.21 -18.19 -14.97
CA GLN A 131 -16.02 -17.26 -16.09
C GLN A 131 -14.53 -16.97 -16.37
N TRP A 132 -13.75 -16.67 -15.33
CA TRP A 132 -12.40 -16.11 -15.48
C TRP A 132 -11.28 -17.08 -15.13
N GLN A 133 -11.53 -18.03 -14.26
CA GLN A 133 -10.56 -19.02 -13.76
C GLN A 133 -11.14 -20.45 -13.85
N PRO A 134 -11.68 -20.88 -15.00
CA PRO A 134 -12.38 -22.17 -15.07
C PRO A 134 -11.45 -23.38 -14.87
N ASN A 135 -10.19 -23.25 -15.23
CA ASN A 135 -9.21 -24.36 -15.31
C ASN A 135 -7.86 -24.04 -14.66
N SER A 136 -7.68 -22.86 -14.08
CA SER A 136 -6.41 -22.43 -13.48
C SER A 136 -6.64 -21.52 -12.28
N ILE A 137 -5.99 -21.80 -11.18
CA ILE A 137 -6.07 -20.97 -9.95
C ILE A 137 -4.72 -20.88 -9.24
N VAL A 138 -3.83 -21.84 -9.47
CA VAL A 138 -2.58 -21.95 -8.71
C VAL A 138 -1.73 -20.69 -8.87
N GLU A 139 -1.53 -20.23 -10.10
CA GLU A 139 -0.78 -19.00 -10.35
C GLU A 139 -1.48 -17.77 -9.74
N TYR A 140 -2.80 -17.69 -9.87
CA TYR A 140 -3.62 -16.60 -9.38
C TYR A 140 -3.54 -16.45 -7.85
N ILE A 141 -3.77 -17.54 -7.10
CA ILE A 141 -3.72 -17.51 -5.63
C ILE A 141 -2.28 -17.27 -5.13
N THR A 142 -1.29 -17.87 -5.80
CA THR A 142 0.12 -17.62 -5.48
C THR A 142 0.50 -16.16 -5.63
N MET A 143 -0.07 -15.46 -6.63
CA MET A 143 0.16 -14.03 -6.77
C MET A 143 -0.42 -13.23 -5.59
N PHE A 144 -1.61 -13.57 -5.12
CA PHE A 144 -2.18 -12.93 -3.92
C PHE A 144 -1.36 -13.22 -2.66
N ASP A 145 -0.85 -14.45 -2.51
CA ASP A 145 0.10 -14.78 -1.44
C ASP A 145 1.36 -13.91 -1.52
N HIS A 146 1.87 -13.65 -2.73
CA HIS A 146 3.00 -12.75 -2.94
C HIS A 146 2.66 -11.30 -2.55
N PHE A 147 1.45 -10.79 -2.84
CA PHE A 147 1.07 -9.44 -2.41
C PHE A 147 1.15 -9.29 -0.89
N VAL A 148 0.66 -10.26 -0.16
CA VAL A 148 0.72 -10.27 1.30
C VAL A 148 2.17 -10.37 1.80
N ASN A 149 2.95 -11.32 1.26
CA ASN A 149 4.33 -11.52 1.67
C ASN A 149 5.24 -10.33 1.38
N TRP A 150 5.11 -9.70 0.20
CA TRP A 150 5.87 -8.50 -0.11
C TRP A 150 5.52 -7.33 0.82
N GLN A 151 4.26 -7.20 1.23
CA GLN A 151 3.88 -6.20 2.22
C GLN A 151 4.44 -6.53 3.60
N TYR A 152 4.50 -7.81 3.99
CA TYR A 152 5.19 -8.23 5.23
C TYR A 152 6.70 -7.98 5.20
N GLU A 153 7.35 -8.17 4.04
CA GLU A 153 8.75 -7.81 3.83
C GLU A 153 8.96 -6.31 4.11
N LEU A 154 8.13 -5.45 3.53
CA LEU A 154 8.19 -4.01 3.76
C LEU A 154 7.96 -3.62 5.22
N LEU A 155 7.10 -4.36 5.92
CA LEU A 155 6.83 -4.18 7.34
C LEU A 155 7.94 -4.72 8.26
N GLY A 156 8.92 -5.47 7.73
CA GLY A 156 9.90 -6.18 8.52
C GLY A 156 9.29 -7.28 9.39
N LEU A 157 8.33 -8.03 8.84
CA LEU A 157 7.66 -9.14 9.51
C LEU A 157 7.97 -10.51 8.88
N GLU A 158 8.66 -10.54 7.75
CA GLU A 158 8.91 -11.75 6.96
C GLU A 158 9.49 -12.89 7.81
N ASP A 159 10.52 -12.60 8.60
CA ASP A 159 11.21 -13.62 9.41
C ASP A 159 10.51 -13.94 10.75
N ILE A 160 9.74 -13.00 11.29
CA ILE A 160 9.19 -13.14 12.65
C ILE A 160 7.71 -13.52 12.67
N ARG A 161 6.98 -13.25 11.59
CA ARG A 161 5.55 -13.48 11.50
C ARG A 161 5.13 -14.90 11.81
N PRO A 162 5.76 -15.96 11.24
CA PRO A 162 5.36 -17.34 11.51
C PRO A 162 5.39 -17.74 12.99
N ALA A 163 6.25 -17.06 13.79
CA ALA A 163 6.33 -17.26 15.23
C ALA A 163 5.34 -16.39 16.03
N LEU A 164 4.71 -15.38 15.40
CA LEU A 164 3.77 -14.48 16.04
C LEU A 164 2.32 -14.84 15.72
N PHE A 165 2.02 -15.16 14.47
CA PHE A 165 0.68 -15.50 13.99
C PHE A 165 0.76 -16.22 12.64
N ASN A 166 -0.30 -16.97 12.33
CA ASN A 166 -0.42 -17.70 11.07
C ASN A 166 -1.80 -17.52 10.40
N ASN A 167 -2.46 -16.41 10.68
CA ASN A 167 -3.77 -16.11 10.11
C ASN A 167 -3.64 -15.67 8.65
N HIS A 168 -4.57 -16.12 7.82
CA HIS A 168 -4.70 -15.66 6.44
C HIS A 168 -5.32 -14.27 6.37
N VAL A 169 -4.93 -13.50 5.36
CA VAL A 169 -5.69 -12.32 4.93
C VAL A 169 -6.93 -12.80 4.20
N ASN A 170 -8.10 -12.30 4.61
CA ASN A 170 -9.38 -12.74 4.05
C ASN A 170 -9.88 -11.76 2.99
N GLY A 171 -10.24 -12.27 1.81
CA GLY A 171 -10.85 -11.51 0.72
C GLY A 171 -12.16 -12.15 0.28
N SER A 172 -13.20 -11.33 0.08
CA SER A 172 -14.50 -11.82 -0.34
C SER A 172 -15.07 -11.03 -1.50
N SER A 173 -15.80 -11.69 -2.40
CA SER A 173 -16.68 -10.99 -3.31
C SER A 173 -18.05 -10.76 -2.69
N ILE A 174 -18.65 -9.63 -3.04
CA ILE A 174 -20.00 -9.25 -2.62
C ILE A 174 -20.86 -9.10 -3.86
N ASN A 175 -22.09 -9.61 -3.79
CA ASN A 175 -23.03 -9.48 -4.90
C ASN A 175 -23.72 -8.11 -4.87
N ASP A 176 -22.95 -7.05 -5.06
CA ASP A 176 -23.41 -5.67 -5.16
C ASP A 176 -22.54 -4.86 -6.13
N ASP A 177 -22.87 -3.58 -6.32
CA ASP A 177 -22.18 -2.66 -7.21
C ASP A 177 -21.02 -1.90 -6.52
N SER A 178 -20.60 -2.29 -5.33
CA SER A 178 -19.41 -1.73 -4.70
C SER A 178 -18.16 -2.04 -5.55
N TYR A 179 -17.12 -1.22 -5.40
CA TYR A 179 -15.88 -1.46 -6.16
C TYR A 179 -14.94 -2.36 -5.36
N MET A 180 -14.12 -1.78 -4.51
CA MET A 180 -13.19 -2.48 -3.61
C MET A 180 -13.22 -1.79 -2.26
N TRP A 181 -12.93 -2.52 -1.19
CA TRP A 181 -12.89 -1.97 0.15
C TRP A 181 -12.06 -2.85 1.09
N ALA A 182 -11.58 -2.25 2.18
CA ALA A 182 -11.01 -2.96 3.31
C ALA A 182 -11.68 -2.50 4.61
N GLY A 183 -11.86 -3.43 5.53
CA GLY A 183 -12.45 -3.15 6.84
C GLY A 183 -12.63 -4.41 7.67
N ASN A 184 -12.70 -4.24 8.98
CA ASN A 184 -12.91 -5.35 9.91
C ASN A 184 -11.93 -6.53 9.74
N GLY A 185 -10.68 -6.24 9.34
CA GLY A 185 -9.63 -7.25 9.16
C GLY A 185 -9.76 -8.08 7.88
N GLN A 186 -10.50 -7.61 6.89
CA GLN A 186 -10.70 -8.26 5.60
C GLN A 186 -10.71 -7.25 4.45
N ILE A 187 -10.60 -7.76 3.23
CA ILE A 187 -10.83 -6.99 2.02
C ILE A 187 -12.05 -7.51 1.26
N GLY A 188 -12.69 -6.65 0.50
CA GLY A 188 -13.88 -7.01 -0.26
C GLY A 188 -13.91 -6.40 -1.65
N PHE A 189 -14.65 -7.07 -2.55
CA PHE A 189 -14.77 -6.70 -3.95
C PHE A 189 -16.22 -6.85 -4.38
N GLY A 190 -16.79 -5.82 -4.97
CA GLY A 190 -18.07 -5.95 -5.66
C GLY A 190 -17.95 -6.97 -6.80
N ILE A 191 -19.03 -7.69 -7.08
CA ILE A 191 -19.00 -8.80 -8.04
C ILE A 191 -18.53 -8.35 -9.45
N ASN A 192 -18.83 -7.11 -9.85
CA ASN A 192 -18.42 -6.56 -11.13
C ASN A 192 -16.94 -6.10 -11.13
N ALA A 193 -16.40 -5.70 -9.99
CA ALA A 193 -14.99 -5.34 -9.86
C ALA A 193 -14.06 -6.53 -10.14
N LEU A 194 -14.51 -7.75 -9.88
CA LEU A 194 -13.75 -8.97 -10.16
C LEU A 194 -13.35 -9.09 -11.63
N ASP A 195 -14.15 -8.60 -12.57
CA ASP A 195 -13.88 -8.68 -14.01
C ASP A 195 -12.60 -7.93 -14.43
N GLU A 196 -12.16 -6.99 -13.59
CA GLU A 196 -10.97 -6.18 -13.87
C GLU A 196 -9.67 -6.91 -13.53
N PHE A 197 -9.66 -7.75 -12.50
CA PHE A 197 -8.41 -8.33 -11.99
C PHE A 197 -8.42 -9.86 -11.88
N MET A 198 -9.53 -10.54 -12.09
CA MET A 198 -9.56 -12.00 -12.09
C MET A 198 -8.81 -12.66 -13.24
N PRO A 199 -8.74 -12.09 -14.48
CA PRO A 199 -7.80 -12.62 -15.47
C PRO A 199 -6.36 -12.45 -14.98
N THR A 200 -5.65 -13.57 -14.75
CA THR A 200 -4.30 -13.58 -14.14
C THR A 200 -3.31 -12.66 -14.86
N GLU A 201 -3.32 -12.67 -16.19
CA GLU A 201 -2.43 -11.83 -16.99
C GLU A 201 -2.64 -10.33 -16.76
N LYS A 202 -3.84 -9.88 -16.42
CA LYS A 202 -4.13 -8.47 -16.16
C LYS A 202 -3.49 -7.96 -14.87
N LEU A 203 -3.29 -8.84 -13.90
CA LEU A 203 -2.56 -8.48 -12.67
C LEU A 203 -1.18 -7.93 -13.02
N TYR A 204 -0.50 -8.53 -13.99
CA TYR A 204 0.85 -8.16 -14.40
C TYR A 204 0.86 -7.10 -15.51
N THR A 205 0.10 -7.32 -16.60
CA THR A 205 0.23 -6.53 -17.82
C THR A 205 -0.48 -5.18 -17.73
N GLU A 206 -1.65 -5.15 -17.11
CA GLU A 206 -2.49 -3.96 -16.98
C GLU A 206 -2.39 -3.31 -15.59
N ARG A 207 -1.48 -3.78 -14.72
CA ARG A 207 -1.30 -3.27 -13.35
C ARG A 207 -2.55 -3.44 -12.46
N ARG A 208 -3.43 -4.39 -12.79
CA ARG A 208 -4.67 -4.62 -12.04
C ARG A 208 -4.44 -5.18 -10.64
N CYS A 209 -3.19 -5.57 -10.32
CA CYS A 209 -2.77 -5.90 -8.95
C CYS A 209 -2.81 -4.70 -7.99
N TRP A 210 -2.79 -3.46 -8.52
CA TRP A 210 -2.72 -2.25 -7.68
C TRP A 210 -3.91 -2.14 -6.73
N GLY A 211 -5.15 -2.34 -7.22
CA GLY A 211 -6.37 -2.30 -6.41
C GLY A 211 -6.37 -3.32 -5.27
N PRO A 212 -6.27 -4.63 -5.55
CA PRO A 212 -6.16 -5.64 -4.49
C PRO A 212 -5.02 -5.38 -3.50
N ALA A 213 -3.85 -4.94 -3.97
CA ALA A 213 -2.72 -4.60 -3.10
C ALA A 213 -2.99 -3.35 -2.24
N HIS A 214 -3.78 -2.39 -2.74
CA HIS A 214 -4.25 -1.21 -2.01
C HIS A 214 -5.16 -1.64 -0.84
N GLU A 215 -6.12 -2.52 -1.08
CA GLU A 215 -7.01 -3.01 -0.04
C GLU A 215 -6.25 -3.83 1.03
N ILE A 216 -5.32 -4.70 0.61
CA ILE A 216 -4.43 -5.39 1.55
C ILE A 216 -3.58 -4.37 2.33
N GLY A 217 -3.13 -3.31 1.67
CA GLY A 217 -2.38 -2.21 2.26
C GLY A 217 -3.12 -1.53 3.41
N HIS A 218 -4.45 -1.37 3.32
CA HIS A 218 -5.26 -0.86 4.42
C HIS A 218 -5.15 -1.70 5.70
N LEU A 219 -5.02 -3.01 5.57
CA LEU A 219 -4.85 -3.91 6.72
C LEU A 219 -3.45 -3.77 7.35
N HIS A 220 -2.47 -3.33 6.59
CA HIS A 220 -1.06 -3.27 6.99
C HIS A 220 -0.58 -1.86 7.38
N GLN A 221 -1.24 -0.81 6.93
CA GLN A 221 -0.80 0.58 7.12
C GLN A 221 -0.93 1.12 8.55
N GLY A 222 -1.54 0.39 9.48
CA GLY A 222 -1.98 0.91 10.78
C GLY A 222 -0.96 1.73 11.56
N ALA A 223 0.35 1.45 11.40
CA ALA A 223 1.40 2.21 12.05
C ALA A 223 1.63 3.61 11.44
N ILE A 224 1.32 3.81 10.16
CA ILE A 224 1.53 5.06 9.41
C ILE A 224 0.22 5.73 8.96
N ALA A 225 -0.92 5.17 9.35
CA ALA A 225 -2.24 5.68 9.00
C ALA A 225 -2.85 6.48 10.16
N TRP A 226 -3.38 7.63 9.86
CA TRP A 226 -4.23 8.45 10.72
C TRP A 226 -5.24 9.23 9.89
N THR A 227 -6.23 9.81 10.51
CA THR A 227 -7.23 10.62 9.80
C THR A 227 -6.55 11.69 8.93
N GLY A 228 -6.90 11.74 7.67
CA GLY A 228 -6.29 12.63 6.68
C GLY A 228 -5.22 11.99 5.80
N CYS A 229 -4.86 10.70 6.02
CA CYS A 229 -3.89 10.02 5.17
C CYS A 229 -4.19 8.52 4.93
N PHE A 230 -5.40 8.05 5.23
CA PHE A 230 -5.71 6.63 5.06
C PHE A 230 -5.57 6.16 3.61
N GLU A 231 -6.02 6.95 2.64
CA GLU A 231 -5.96 6.61 1.21
C GLU A 231 -4.61 6.94 0.57
N SER A 232 -3.71 7.56 1.32
CA SER A 232 -2.37 7.92 0.84
C SER A 232 -1.29 6.96 1.34
N SER A 233 -1.33 6.61 2.62
CA SER A 233 -0.29 5.80 3.25
C SER A 233 -0.33 4.33 2.82
N ASN A 234 -1.52 3.77 2.53
CA ASN A 234 -1.67 2.42 2.00
C ASN A 234 -1.08 2.27 0.59
N ASN A 235 -0.98 3.36 -0.18
CA ASN A 235 -0.38 3.34 -1.52
C ASN A 235 1.14 3.08 -1.52
N LEU A 236 1.81 3.22 -0.39
CA LEU A 236 3.16 2.70 -0.22
C LEU A 236 3.23 1.20 -0.53
N PHE A 237 2.26 0.45 -0.02
CA PHE A 237 2.19 -1.01 -0.19
C PHE A 237 1.81 -1.39 -1.62
N SER A 238 0.86 -0.69 -2.24
CA SER A 238 0.49 -0.90 -3.65
C SER A 238 1.66 -0.65 -4.59
N ASN A 239 2.37 0.46 -4.39
CA ASN A 239 3.55 0.80 -5.18
C ASN A 239 4.68 -0.21 -5.00
N TYR A 240 4.83 -0.74 -3.79
CA TYR A 240 5.81 -1.79 -3.53
C TYR A 240 5.48 -3.08 -4.28
N VAL A 241 4.21 -3.48 -4.33
CA VAL A 241 3.76 -4.62 -5.14
C VAL A 241 4.03 -4.37 -6.62
N LEU A 242 3.71 -3.19 -7.17
CA LEU A 242 4.06 -2.83 -8.55
C LEU A 242 5.56 -2.96 -8.83
N TYR A 243 6.39 -2.45 -7.92
CA TYR A 243 7.84 -2.58 -8.03
C TYR A 243 8.29 -4.04 -8.08
N LYS A 244 7.74 -4.90 -7.22
CA LYS A 244 8.09 -6.34 -7.13
C LYS A 244 7.73 -7.11 -8.40
N ILE A 245 6.68 -6.71 -9.12
CA ILE A 245 6.33 -7.30 -10.43
C ILE A 245 7.04 -6.60 -11.61
N GLY A 246 8.02 -5.72 -11.34
CA GLY A 246 8.78 -5.02 -12.37
C GLY A 246 8.04 -3.88 -13.07
N ARG A 247 7.01 -3.33 -12.43
CA ARG A 247 6.27 -2.17 -12.92
C ARG A 247 6.68 -0.90 -12.17
N GLU A 248 6.41 0.24 -12.77
CA GLU A 248 6.65 1.53 -12.13
C GLU A 248 5.43 1.99 -11.37
N CYS A 249 5.65 2.83 -10.35
CA CYS A 249 4.59 3.61 -9.75
C CYS A 249 3.91 4.42 -10.86
N SER A 250 2.63 4.17 -11.06
CA SER A 250 1.95 4.63 -12.27
C SER A 250 1.05 5.82 -12.06
N ASN A 251 0.83 6.19 -10.83
CA ASN A 251 -0.25 7.11 -10.55
C ASN A 251 0.25 8.54 -10.52
N GLY A 252 -0.44 9.37 -11.28
CA GLY A 252 -0.36 10.79 -11.19
C GLY A 252 0.61 11.48 -12.14
N ALA A 253 0.59 12.79 -12.04
CA ALA A 253 1.48 13.68 -12.74
C ALA A 253 2.94 13.49 -12.31
N PRO A 254 3.92 13.92 -13.12
CA PRO A 254 5.33 13.94 -12.73
C PRO A 254 5.54 14.65 -11.41
N LEU A 255 6.54 14.22 -10.65
CA LEU A 255 6.87 14.79 -9.34
C LEU A 255 7.02 16.32 -9.38
N SER A 256 7.65 16.87 -10.42
CA SER A 256 7.81 18.32 -10.60
C SER A 256 6.46 19.07 -10.66
N VAL A 257 5.47 18.49 -11.35
CA VAL A 257 4.12 19.07 -11.46
C VAL A 257 3.35 18.92 -10.14
N LEU A 258 3.49 17.78 -9.47
CA LEU A 258 2.84 17.55 -8.18
C LEU A 258 3.41 18.45 -7.08
N ALA A 259 4.73 18.63 -7.05
CA ALA A 259 5.40 19.47 -6.06
C ALA A 259 5.03 20.94 -6.19
N ASP A 260 4.84 21.46 -7.41
CA ASP A 260 4.40 22.85 -7.62
C ASP A 260 3.07 23.14 -6.91
N ARG A 261 2.14 22.22 -6.91
CA ARG A 261 0.86 22.35 -6.19
C ARG A 261 1.04 22.45 -4.67
N LYS A 262 2.12 21.91 -4.11
CA LYS A 262 2.42 21.92 -2.66
C LYS A 262 3.29 23.08 -2.21
N LEU A 263 4.08 23.66 -3.08
CA LEU A 263 4.93 24.81 -2.74
C LEU A 263 4.13 26.07 -2.27
N ASN A 264 2.80 25.95 -2.22
CA ASN A 264 1.88 26.99 -1.80
C ASN A 264 1.42 26.87 -0.32
N ASN A 265 2.20 26.25 0.56
CA ASN A 265 1.97 26.16 2.01
C ASN A 265 0.63 25.50 2.41
N ARG A 266 0.23 24.44 1.72
CA ARG A 266 -0.94 23.66 2.12
C ARG A 266 -0.58 22.64 3.19
N PRO A 267 -1.38 22.49 4.25
CA PRO A 267 -1.17 21.45 5.24
C PRO A 267 -1.34 20.06 4.60
N PHE A 268 -0.60 19.09 5.14
CA PHE A 268 -0.81 17.69 4.79
C PHE A 268 -2.08 17.19 5.49
N CYS A 269 -3.14 17.11 4.75
CA CYS A 269 -4.37 16.44 5.16
C CYS A 269 -5.09 15.91 3.92
N ASN A 270 -5.65 14.72 4.04
CA ASN A 270 -6.40 14.07 2.98
C ASN A 270 -7.88 14.06 3.36
N PHE A 271 -8.69 14.84 2.65
CA PHE A 271 -10.13 14.94 2.86
C PHE A 271 -10.86 14.22 1.75
N LEU A 272 -11.38 13.04 2.03
CA LEU A 272 -12.19 12.31 1.06
C LEU A 272 -13.42 13.14 0.65
N GLY A 273 -13.63 13.25 -0.64
CA GLY A 273 -14.76 13.99 -1.21
C GLY A 273 -14.59 15.50 -1.31
N ASP A 274 -13.46 16.06 -0.87
CA ASP A 274 -13.10 17.45 -1.12
C ASP A 274 -11.91 17.56 -2.08
N PRO A 275 -12.14 17.74 -3.39
CA PRO A 275 -11.08 17.79 -4.39
C PRO A 275 -10.12 18.96 -4.24
N LYS A 276 -10.46 19.96 -3.39
CA LYS A 276 -9.58 21.11 -3.10
C LYS A 276 -8.56 20.80 -2.02
N LYS A 277 -8.83 19.80 -1.18
CA LYS A 277 -8.01 19.45 -0.03
C LYS A 277 -7.39 18.05 -0.16
N GLU A 278 -7.97 17.22 -0.98
CA GLU A 278 -7.50 15.87 -1.25
C GLU A 278 -6.62 15.85 -2.49
N ASP A 279 -5.41 15.33 -2.33
CA ASP A 279 -4.54 14.97 -3.43
C ASP A 279 -3.77 13.71 -3.05
N THR A 280 -4.43 12.58 -3.17
CA THR A 280 -3.90 11.26 -2.81
C THR A 280 -2.60 10.96 -3.54
N GLU A 281 -2.48 11.41 -4.79
CA GLU A 281 -1.27 11.20 -5.60
C GLU A 281 -0.07 11.97 -5.08
N ILE A 282 -0.28 13.23 -4.62
CA ILE A 282 0.78 14.00 -3.98
C ILE A 282 1.16 13.35 -2.64
N HIS A 283 0.17 13.04 -1.81
CA HIS A 283 0.40 12.58 -0.45
C HIS A 283 1.09 11.21 -0.41
N MET A 284 0.76 10.30 -1.32
CA MET A 284 1.46 9.01 -1.40
C MET A 284 2.93 9.17 -1.77
N ARG A 285 3.30 10.25 -2.52
CA ARG A 285 4.68 10.52 -2.89
C ARG A 285 5.61 10.71 -1.70
N ILE A 286 5.11 11.20 -0.58
CA ILE A 286 5.90 11.33 0.65
C ILE A 286 6.48 9.98 1.05
N TYR A 287 5.63 8.97 1.15
CA TYR A 287 6.03 7.63 1.54
C TYR A 287 6.90 6.97 0.44
N TRP A 288 6.52 7.17 -0.82
CA TRP A 288 7.23 6.57 -1.94
C TRP A 288 8.60 7.19 -2.19
N GLN A 289 8.76 8.52 -2.01
CA GLN A 289 10.07 9.19 -2.11
C GLN A 289 11.06 8.69 -1.06
N LEU A 290 10.61 8.43 0.17
CA LEU A 290 11.43 7.81 1.20
C LEU A 290 11.88 6.40 0.76
N TRP A 291 10.97 5.61 0.19
CA TRP A 291 11.32 4.30 -0.33
C TRP A 291 12.32 4.37 -1.47
N LEU A 292 12.09 5.25 -2.44
CA LEU A 292 13.01 5.45 -3.58
C LEU A 292 14.41 5.81 -3.11
N TYR A 293 14.53 6.73 -2.16
CA TYR A 293 15.84 7.16 -1.66
C TYR A 293 16.52 6.09 -0.79
N PHE A 294 15.83 5.59 0.21
CA PHE A 294 16.48 4.68 1.15
C PHE A 294 16.66 3.28 0.59
N HIS A 295 15.64 2.72 -0.03
CA HIS A 295 15.68 1.36 -0.55
C HIS A 295 16.20 1.30 -1.99
N ARG A 296 15.59 2.03 -2.92
CA ARG A 296 15.93 1.92 -4.34
C ARG A 296 17.32 2.48 -4.67
N CYS A 297 17.72 3.61 -4.08
CA CYS A 297 19.09 4.11 -4.18
C CYS A 297 20.09 3.32 -3.33
N GLY A 298 19.62 2.44 -2.43
CA GLY A 298 20.50 1.64 -1.57
C GLY A 298 21.22 2.43 -0.48
N ILE A 299 20.63 3.54 -0.02
CA ILE A 299 21.19 4.35 1.06
C ILE A 299 21.00 3.67 2.41
N LYS A 300 19.83 3.04 2.61
CA LYS A 300 19.46 2.29 3.82
C LYS A 300 18.33 1.32 3.50
N SER A 301 18.65 0.12 3.06
CA SER A 301 17.68 -0.87 2.56
C SER A 301 16.73 -1.44 3.62
N ASP A 302 17.02 -1.25 4.91
CA ASP A 302 16.19 -1.63 6.05
C ASP A 302 15.39 -0.45 6.65
N PHE A 303 15.30 0.69 5.95
CA PHE A 303 14.67 1.90 6.47
C PHE A 303 13.21 1.66 6.89
N TYR A 304 12.37 1.13 6.01
CA TYR A 304 10.97 0.88 6.33
C TYR A 304 10.76 -0.26 7.34
N PRO A 305 11.42 -1.43 7.22
CA PRO A 305 11.38 -2.45 8.25
C PRO A 305 11.68 -1.93 9.65
N GLU A 306 12.75 -1.16 9.83
CA GLU A 306 13.12 -0.59 11.11
C GLU A 306 12.16 0.53 11.57
N LEU A 307 11.66 1.35 10.65
CA LEU A 307 10.67 2.38 10.96
C LEU A 307 9.36 1.75 11.45
N PHE A 308 8.84 0.75 10.75
CA PHE A 308 7.64 0.04 11.15
C PHE A 308 7.83 -0.67 12.49
N LYS A 309 8.98 -1.31 12.71
CA LYS A 309 9.32 -1.92 13.99
C LYS A 309 9.31 -0.90 15.13
N LYS A 310 9.92 0.27 14.92
CA LYS A 310 9.92 1.36 15.92
C LYS A 310 8.51 1.88 16.22
N LEU A 311 7.68 2.06 15.17
CA LEU A 311 6.30 2.50 15.33
C LEU A 311 5.44 1.47 16.07
N ARG A 312 5.52 0.18 15.71
CA ARG A 312 4.78 -0.92 16.37
C ARG A 312 5.14 -1.07 17.85
N ASN A 313 6.39 -0.82 18.23
CA ASN A 313 6.84 -0.89 19.61
C ASN A 313 6.28 0.25 20.48
N ASN A 314 5.73 1.29 19.90
CA ASN A 314 5.01 2.32 20.64
C ASN A 314 3.57 1.88 20.91
N ARG A 315 3.36 1.22 22.06
CA ARG A 315 2.03 0.70 22.46
C ARG A 315 0.95 1.78 22.57
N ASN A 316 1.32 3.05 22.69
CA ASN A 316 0.39 4.16 22.81
C ASN A 316 0.09 4.86 21.47
N LEU A 317 0.65 4.37 20.37
CA LEU A 317 0.61 5.04 19.08
C LEU A 317 -0.83 5.44 18.63
N ASN A 318 -1.79 4.54 18.82
CA ASN A 318 -3.18 4.77 18.40
C ASN A 318 -3.94 5.77 19.30
N ASN A 319 -3.42 6.09 20.46
CA ASN A 319 -4.02 7.06 21.39
C ASN A 319 -3.40 8.47 21.25
N ILE A 320 -2.39 8.62 20.38
CA ILE A 320 -1.73 9.91 20.13
C ILE A 320 -2.62 10.74 19.18
N PRO A 321 -2.90 12.01 19.52
CA PRO A 321 -3.62 12.91 18.63
C PRO A 321 -3.00 12.99 17.24
N VAL A 322 -3.82 13.20 16.21
CA VAL A 322 -3.40 13.11 14.79
C VAL A 322 -2.16 13.94 14.48
N GLY A 323 -2.15 15.23 14.85
CA GLY A 323 -1.00 16.09 14.55
C GLY A 323 0.27 15.70 15.32
N GLU A 324 0.13 15.25 16.57
CA GLU A 324 1.26 14.75 17.35
C GLU A 324 1.82 13.46 16.74
N ARG A 325 0.95 12.58 16.26
CA ARG A 325 1.35 11.35 15.57
C ARG A 325 2.10 11.65 14.28
N GLN A 326 1.67 12.66 13.53
CA GLN A 326 2.37 13.13 12.34
C GLN A 326 3.79 13.65 12.69
N MET A 327 3.92 14.46 13.74
CA MET A 327 5.24 14.94 14.19
C MET A 327 6.12 13.80 14.72
N LEU A 328 5.53 12.82 15.40
CA LEU A 328 6.25 11.63 15.84
C LEU A 328 6.77 10.82 14.66
N PHE A 329 5.99 10.70 13.59
CA PHE A 329 6.44 10.03 12.37
C PHE A 329 7.68 10.71 11.77
N VAL A 330 7.72 12.05 11.70
CA VAL A 330 8.89 12.82 11.26
C VAL A 330 10.12 12.54 12.14
N LYS A 331 9.93 12.55 13.47
CA LYS A 331 11.01 12.26 14.43
C LYS A 331 11.55 10.83 14.26
N TYR A 332 10.67 9.83 14.16
CA TYR A 332 11.05 8.44 14.03
C TYR A 332 11.69 8.13 12.67
N ALA A 333 11.17 8.70 11.60
CA ALA A 333 11.77 8.59 10.27
C ALA A 333 13.20 9.18 10.26
N SER A 334 13.38 10.34 10.90
CA SER A 334 14.71 10.99 11.03
C SER A 334 15.68 10.16 11.89
N ASP A 335 15.20 9.56 12.97
CA ASP A 335 16.00 8.66 13.82
C ASP A 335 16.49 7.44 13.05
N ILE A 336 15.59 6.77 12.31
CA ILE A 336 15.94 5.59 11.51
C ILE A 336 16.88 5.96 10.37
N ALA A 337 16.59 7.06 9.68
CA ALA A 337 17.42 7.59 8.59
C ALA A 337 18.80 8.06 9.03
N GLN A 338 18.97 8.45 10.31
CA GLN A 338 20.12 9.22 10.81
C GLN A 338 20.35 10.48 9.97
N LYS A 339 19.23 11.11 9.54
CA LYS A 339 19.19 12.31 8.71
C LYS A 339 18.10 13.26 9.21
N ASN A 340 18.33 14.56 9.08
CA ASN A 340 17.32 15.58 9.33
C ASN A 340 16.33 15.61 8.16
N LEU A 341 15.19 14.98 8.33
CA LEU A 341 14.15 14.90 7.30
C LEU A 341 13.10 16.03 7.40
N ALA A 342 13.24 16.96 8.34
CA ALA A 342 12.23 18.00 8.58
C ALA A 342 11.91 18.81 7.32
N ASP A 343 12.93 19.25 6.56
CA ASP A 343 12.71 20.04 5.35
C ASP A 343 12.04 19.26 4.22
N PHE A 344 12.34 17.95 4.13
CA PHE A 344 11.62 17.07 3.21
C PHE A 344 10.13 17.01 3.55
N PHE A 345 9.79 16.78 4.82
CA PHE A 345 8.41 16.72 5.25
C PHE A 345 7.68 18.08 5.17
N ASP A 346 8.39 19.16 5.41
CA ASP A 346 7.85 20.53 5.27
C ASP A 346 7.42 20.80 3.82
N MET A 347 8.22 20.39 2.86
CA MET A 347 7.92 20.54 1.44
C MET A 347 6.58 19.89 1.05
N TRP A 348 6.19 18.82 1.74
CA TRP A 348 4.94 18.11 1.52
C TRP A 348 3.79 18.55 2.46
N GLY A 349 4.00 19.60 3.25
CA GLY A 349 2.98 20.18 4.12
C GLY A 349 2.81 19.50 5.48
N PHE A 350 3.68 18.53 5.85
CA PHE A 350 3.67 17.93 7.19
C PHE A 350 3.97 18.92 8.30
N MET A 351 4.83 19.92 8.00
CA MET A 351 5.26 20.95 8.93
C MET A 351 4.50 22.26 8.72
N THR A 352 3.29 22.21 8.17
CA THR A 352 2.41 23.37 7.98
C THR A 352 1.38 23.40 9.10
N PRO A 353 1.21 24.54 9.82
CA PRO A 353 0.20 24.65 10.87
C PRO A 353 -1.20 24.44 10.33
N VAL A 354 -2.00 23.69 11.06
CA VAL A 354 -3.41 23.41 10.75
C VAL A 354 -4.18 23.13 12.03
N ASP A 355 -5.44 23.50 12.06
CA ASP A 355 -6.37 23.21 13.15
C ASP A 355 -7.79 23.05 12.58
N GLU A 356 -8.10 21.86 12.07
CA GLU A 356 -9.35 21.54 11.40
C GLU A 356 -9.95 20.23 11.91
N THR A 357 -11.24 20.04 11.69
CA THR A 357 -11.90 18.74 11.87
C THR A 357 -12.00 18.06 10.51
N ILE A 358 -11.55 16.81 10.43
CA ILE A 358 -11.56 16.00 9.21
C ILE A 358 -12.58 14.89 9.36
N GLU A 359 -13.46 14.79 8.37
CA GLU A 359 -14.43 13.71 8.23
C GLU A 359 -13.86 12.64 7.28
N GLN A 360 -13.20 11.65 7.85
CA GLN A 360 -12.68 10.49 7.12
C GLN A 360 -12.76 9.26 8.01
N TYR A 361 -13.69 8.35 7.70
CA TYR A 361 -13.98 7.17 8.54
C TYR A 361 -14.27 7.52 10.00
N GLY A 362 -14.93 8.64 10.22
CA GLY A 362 -15.20 9.28 11.50
C GLY A 362 -14.72 10.73 11.54
N SER A 363 -15.12 11.45 12.59
CA SER A 363 -14.78 12.87 12.79
C SER A 363 -13.61 13.00 13.75
N ASN A 364 -12.51 13.59 13.31
CA ASN A 364 -11.31 13.73 14.12
C ASN A 364 -10.72 15.14 14.01
N ARG A 365 -10.28 15.69 15.15
CA ARG A 365 -9.51 16.93 15.17
C ARG A 365 -8.10 16.70 14.64
N TYR A 366 -7.71 17.49 13.65
CA TYR A 366 -6.38 17.49 13.07
C TYR A 366 -5.69 18.81 13.41
N THR A 367 -4.74 18.77 14.35
CA THR A 367 -4.07 19.97 14.86
C THR A 367 -2.56 19.82 14.78
N VAL A 368 -1.90 20.68 14.02
CA VAL A 368 -0.44 20.85 14.00
C VAL A 368 -0.14 22.31 14.33
N THR A 369 0.56 22.56 15.44
CA THR A 369 0.88 23.92 15.90
C THR A 369 2.31 24.31 15.55
N ASN A 370 2.59 25.63 15.55
CA ASN A 370 3.95 26.15 15.40
C ASN A 370 4.91 25.61 16.48
N ALA A 371 4.41 25.40 17.71
CA ALA A 371 5.22 24.86 18.81
C ALA A 371 5.62 23.39 18.52
N MET A 372 4.71 22.54 18.06
CA MET A 372 5.00 21.17 17.67
C MET A 372 6.01 21.11 16.52
N ILE A 373 5.89 22.00 15.55
CA ILE A 373 6.82 22.13 14.42
C ILE A 373 8.21 22.52 14.92
N ALA A 374 8.30 23.55 15.76
CA ALA A 374 9.56 24.02 16.33
C ALA A 374 10.28 22.91 17.12
N GLU A 375 9.55 22.21 18.00
CA GLU A 375 10.08 21.07 18.76
C GLU A 375 10.57 19.95 17.84
N THR A 376 9.82 19.65 16.77
CA THR A 376 10.20 18.59 15.83
C THR A 376 11.46 18.96 15.04
N ARG A 377 11.59 20.23 14.61
CA ARG A 377 12.80 20.74 13.95
C ARG A 377 14.01 20.73 14.90
N GLU A 378 13.83 21.13 16.14
CA GLU A 378 14.88 21.03 17.17
C GLU A 378 15.33 19.59 17.36
N TYR A 379 14.37 18.66 17.52
CA TYR A 379 14.66 17.25 17.69
C TYR A 379 15.47 16.67 16.54
N THR A 380 15.11 17.00 15.29
CA THR A 380 15.74 16.45 14.08
C THR A 380 17.07 17.12 13.73
N SER A 381 17.34 18.34 14.25
CA SER A 381 18.55 19.11 13.96
C SER A 381 19.86 18.47 14.41
N LYS A 382 19.79 17.49 15.31
CA LYS A 382 20.95 16.66 15.72
C LYS A 382 21.52 15.81 14.61
N TYR A 383 20.76 15.59 13.52
CA TYR A 383 21.19 14.82 12.37
C TYR A 383 21.62 15.69 11.20
N PRO A 384 22.56 15.22 10.36
CA PRO A 384 22.94 15.93 9.14
C PRO A 384 21.80 15.93 8.13
N ASN A 385 21.73 16.97 7.29
CA ASN A 385 20.78 17.04 6.20
C ASN A 385 21.01 15.90 5.19
N PRO A 386 19.95 15.36 4.59
CA PRO A 386 20.07 14.39 3.50
C PRO A 386 20.48 15.07 2.20
N GLN A 387 20.79 14.27 1.20
CA GLN A 387 20.81 14.71 -0.19
C GLN A 387 19.42 15.21 -0.62
N PRO A 388 19.29 15.98 -1.71
CA PRO A 388 18.00 16.53 -2.16
C PRO A 388 17.14 15.45 -2.87
N PHE A 389 16.84 14.36 -2.19
CA PHE A 389 16.19 13.18 -2.73
C PHE A 389 14.73 13.38 -3.12
N TYR A 390 14.10 14.46 -2.71
CA TYR A 390 12.74 14.82 -3.14
C TYR A 390 12.64 15.10 -4.65
N TYR A 391 13.78 15.24 -5.35
CA TYR A 391 13.83 15.33 -6.80
C TYR A 391 13.79 13.99 -7.53
N ILE A 392 13.81 12.84 -6.84
CA ILE A 392 13.80 11.54 -7.52
C ILE A 392 12.47 11.36 -8.28
N GLU A 393 12.57 11.16 -9.59
CA GLU A 393 11.46 10.82 -10.47
C GLU A 393 11.59 9.38 -10.96
N ASP A 394 10.60 8.54 -10.67
CA ASP A 394 10.60 7.12 -11.00
C ASP A 394 9.90 6.77 -12.33
N ARG A 395 9.32 7.76 -13.02
CA ARG A 395 8.71 7.57 -14.34
C ARG A 395 9.77 7.55 -15.43
N LYS A 396 9.56 6.75 -16.47
CA LYS A 396 10.49 6.61 -17.60
C LYS A 396 10.27 7.65 -18.67
N ASP A 397 11.34 7.99 -19.41
CA ASP A 397 11.25 8.66 -20.70
C ASP A 397 10.38 7.82 -21.65
N GLY A 398 9.61 8.52 -22.52
CA GLY A 398 8.66 7.87 -23.43
C GLY A 398 7.31 7.51 -22.80
N ASP A 399 7.07 7.86 -21.52
CA ASP A 399 5.74 7.79 -20.92
C ASP A 399 4.82 8.82 -21.60
N ALA A 400 3.72 8.36 -22.18
CA ALA A 400 2.78 9.20 -22.94
C ALA A 400 2.21 10.37 -22.10
N GLY A 401 2.06 10.19 -20.78
CA GLY A 401 1.63 11.24 -19.88
C GLY A 401 2.68 12.33 -19.71
N LEU A 402 3.98 11.99 -19.73
CA LEU A 402 5.08 12.95 -19.72
C LEU A 402 5.17 13.72 -21.04
N GLU A 403 5.06 13.02 -22.16
CA GLU A 403 5.11 13.61 -23.50
C GLU A 403 3.95 14.59 -23.74
N SER A 404 2.76 14.25 -23.28
CA SER A 404 1.58 15.14 -23.38
C SER A 404 1.75 16.46 -22.61
N LEU A 405 2.62 16.47 -21.58
CA LEU A 405 2.99 17.65 -20.81
C LEU A 405 4.24 18.37 -21.38
N GLY A 406 4.78 17.88 -22.50
CA GLY A 406 6.01 18.43 -23.09
C GLY A 406 7.27 18.16 -22.27
N LEU A 407 7.26 17.14 -21.41
CA LEU A 407 8.35 16.75 -20.53
C LEU A 407 9.10 15.58 -21.15
N THR A 408 10.30 15.83 -21.65
CA THR A 408 11.13 14.82 -22.31
C THR A 408 12.60 14.96 -21.92
N GLY A 409 13.39 13.92 -22.18
CA GLY A 409 14.80 13.90 -21.84
C GLY A 409 15.00 13.87 -20.33
N LYS A 410 14.45 12.84 -19.67
CA LYS A 410 14.62 12.64 -18.22
C LYS A 410 16.11 12.61 -17.85
N ILE A 411 16.44 13.22 -16.72
CA ILE A 411 17.81 13.25 -16.21
C ILE A 411 18.16 11.90 -15.59
N GLY A 412 19.36 11.45 -15.86
CA GLY A 412 19.91 10.24 -15.27
C GLY A 412 19.24 8.96 -15.75
N ASP A 413 19.85 7.87 -15.34
CA ASP A 413 19.36 6.53 -15.61
C ASP A 413 18.27 6.17 -14.62
N VAL A 414 17.35 5.35 -15.00
CA VAL A 414 16.24 4.79 -14.19
C VAL A 414 16.04 5.46 -12.82
N GLY A 415 15.47 6.68 -12.80
CA GLY A 415 15.08 7.36 -11.58
C GLY A 415 16.20 8.00 -10.75
N HIS A 416 17.34 8.30 -11.34
CA HIS A 416 18.47 8.97 -10.64
C HIS A 416 19.11 8.15 -9.51
N TYR A 417 18.83 6.85 -9.40
CA TYR A 417 19.26 6.04 -8.27
C TYR A 417 20.78 5.98 -8.14
N THR A 418 21.47 5.77 -9.26
CA THR A 418 22.94 5.74 -9.30
C THR A 418 23.53 7.08 -8.94
N GLN A 419 22.94 8.19 -9.40
CA GLN A 419 23.43 9.55 -9.11
C GLN A 419 23.44 9.83 -7.61
N PHE A 420 22.39 9.47 -6.89
CA PHE A 420 22.32 9.62 -5.44
C PHE A 420 23.24 8.65 -4.70
N LYS A 421 23.25 7.37 -5.11
CA LYS A 421 24.10 6.34 -4.48
C LYS A 421 25.58 6.70 -4.58
N GLU A 422 26.03 7.15 -5.75
CA GLU A 422 27.42 7.48 -6.01
C GLU A 422 27.79 8.93 -5.65
N ASN A 423 26.81 9.72 -5.20
CA ASN A 423 26.98 11.16 -4.93
C ASN A 423 27.61 11.89 -6.12
N GLN A 424 27.03 11.66 -7.31
CA GLN A 424 27.58 12.08 -8.59
C GLN A 424 27.83 13.59 -8.66
N LYS A 425 28.98 14.00 -9.24
CA LYS A 425 29.30 15.39 -9.46
C LYS A 425 28.97 15.79 -10.89
N ILE A 426 28.61 17.07 -11.08
CA ILE A 426 28.45 17.67 -12.39
C ILE A 426 29.83 18.05 -12.90
N THR A 427 30.31 17.34 -13.91
CA THR A 427 31.64 17.55 -14.53
C THR A 427 31.59 18.46 -15.75
N LYS A 428 30.44 18.49 -16.46
CA LYS A 428 30.17 19.36 -17.60
C LYS A 428 29.15 20.40 -17.21
N THR A 429 29.48 21.67 -17.24
CA THR A 429 28.55 22.76 -16.94
C THR A 429 27.36 22.70 -17.90
N PRO A 430 26.14 22.55 -17.40
CA PRO A 430 24.94 22.57 -18.25
C PRO A 430 24.73 23.97 -18.83
N THR A 431 24.16 24.01 -20.05
CA THR A 431 23.63 25.21 -20.66
C THR A 431 22.20 25.02 -21.10
N TYR A 432 21.47 26.09 -21.43
CA TYR A 432 20.10 25.97 -21.92
C TYR A 432 19.85 26.81 -23.16
N SER A 433 18.93 26.36 -23.99
CA SER A 433 18.25 27.15 -25.01
C SER A 433 16.78 27.33 -24.64
N ALA A 434 16.15 28.39 -25.14
CA ALA A 434 14.73 28.62 -24.89
C ALA A 434 14.01 29.14 -26.14
N SER A 435 12.81 28.62 -26.37
CA SER A 435 11.87 29.08 -27.39
C SER A 435 10.54 29.41 -26.68
N GLY A 436 10.25 30.69 -26.52
CA GLY A 436 9.16 31.11 -25.64
C GLY A 436 9.40 30.65 -24.19
N GLN A 437 8.42 29.97 -23.62
CA GLN A 437 8.48 29.40 -22.27
C GLN A 437 9.12 27.99 -22.23
N GLN A 438 9.36 27.38 -23.41
CA GLN A 438 9.99 26.06 -23.47
C GLN A 438 11.51 26.18 -23.28
N VAL A 439 12.04 25.44 -22.32
CA VAL A 439 13.47 25.33 -21.99
C VAL A 439 13.97 23.96 -22.44
N THR A 440 15.14 23.94 -23.06
CA THR A 440 15.89 22.73 -23.39
C THR A 440 17.27 22.82 -22.78
N ILE A 441 17.61 21.87 -21.92
CA ILE A 441 18.92 21.79 -21.24
C ILE A 441 19.87 20.95 -22.07
N ILE A 442 21.10 21.41 -22.16
CA ILE A 442 22.24 20.78 -22.88
C ILE A 442 23.27 20.38 -21.83
N ASN A 443 23.84 19.19 -21.94
CA ASN A 443 24.78 18.60 -20.98
C ASN A 443 24.24 18.50 -19.54
N GLY A 444 22.92 18.26 -19.39
CA GLY A 444 22.26 18.24 -18.09
C GLY A 444 22.20 16.87 -17.39
N ASN A 445 22.63 15.78 -18.03
CA ASN A 445 22.41 14.42 -17.55
C ASN A 445 23.04 14.10 -16.18
N GLU A 446 24.04 14.86 -15.75
CA GLU A 446 24.70 14.67 -14.45
C GLU A 446 23.99 15.40 -13.29
N ALA A 447 23.02 16.28 -13.61
CA ALA A 447 22.20 16.94 -12.61
C ALA A 447 21.07 16.02 -12.13
N VAL A 448 20.59 16.21 -10.92
CA VAL A 448 19.40 15.50 -10.39
C VAL A 448 18.12 16.29 -10.59
N ALA A 449 18.24 17.60 -10.81
CA ALA A 449 17.12 18.50 -11.15
C ALA A 449 17.65 19.85 -11.66
N PHE A 450 16.73 20.67 -12.18
CA PHE A 450 16.93 22.07 -12.48
C PHE A 450 15.94 22.89 -11.69
N GLU A 451 16.47 23.78 -10.83
CA GLU A 451 15.66 24.74 -10.09
C GLU A 451 15.51 26.05 -10.86
N ILE A 452 14.34 26.59 -10.91
CA ILE A 452 14.02 27.86 -11.54
C ILE A 452 13.76 28.90 -10.43
N TRP A 453 14.59 29.90 -10.40
CA TRP A 453 14.61 30.94 -9.39
C TRP A 453 14.18 32.28 -9.98
N LYS A 454 13.31 33.00 -9.26
CA LYS A 454 12.90 34.37 -9.55
C LYS A 454 12.82 35.15 -8.23
N ASP A 455 13.34 36.38 -8.20
CA ASP A 455 13.37 37.26 -7.03
C ASP A 455 14.00 36.60 -5.79
N GLY A 456 15.08 35.84 -6.00
CA GLY A 456 15.82 35.17 -4.94
C GLY A 456 15.11 33.95 -4.32
N LYS A 457 13.99 33.52 -4.89
CA LYS A 457 13.22 32.36 -4.41
C LYS A 457 13.08 31.29 -5.50
N ARG A 458 13.16 30.03 -5.11
CA ARG A 458 12.80 28.92 -6.00
C ARG A 458 11.29 28.97 -6.25
N LYS A 459 10.90 29.00 -7.52
CA LYS A 459 9.51 29.08 -7.98
C LYS A 459 9.02 27.79 -8.67
N TYR A 460 9.95 27.07 -9.28
CA TYR A 460 9.63 25.84 -10.03
C TYR A 460 10.86 24.94 -10.04
N PHE A 461 10.69 23.68 -10.36
CA PHE A 461 11.78 22.78 -10.70
C PHE A 461 11.36 21.76 -11.75
N SER A 462 12.34 21.20 -12.45
CA SER A 462 12.13 20.09 -13.38
C SER A 462 13.31 19.12 -13.29
N ASN A 463 13.05 17.85 -13.42
CA ASN A 463 14.04 16.80 -13.60
C ASN A 463 14.01 16.20 -15.02
N PHE A 464 13.58 17.02 -15.97
CA PHE A 464 13.59 16.72 -17.39
C PHE A 464 14.52 17.69 -18.13
N LEU A 465 15.12 17.23 -19.23
CA LEU A 465 15.98 18.07 -20.06
C LEU A 465 15.18 19.04 -20.93
N LYS A 466 13.91 18.74 -21.18
CA LYS A 466 12.99 19.62 -21.91
C LYS A 466 11.72 19.80 -21.11
N PHE A 467 11.36 21.06 -20.82
CA PHE A 467 10.18 21.41 -20.05
C PHE A 467 9.69 22.81 -20.39
N THR A 468 8.44 23.11 -20.07
CA THR A 468 7.81 24.42 -20.30
C THR A 468 7.55 25.07 -18.96
N LEU A 469 7.98 26.33 -18.81
CA LEU A 469 7.68 27.12 -17.60
C LEU A 469 6.26 27.66 -17.65
N PRO A 470 5.57 27.79 -16.49
CA PRO A 470 4.33 28.50 -16.38
C PRO A 470 4.42 29.94 -16.87
N ASP A 471 3.33 30.52 -17.38
CA ASP A 471 3.30 31.86 -17.98
C ASP A 471 3.77 32.99 -17.01
N GLU A 472 3.52 32.80 -15.69
CA GLU A 472 3.98 33.72 -14.65
C GLU A 472 5.49 33.71 -14.39
N LEU A 473 6.21 32.74 -14.99
CA LEU A 473 7.66 32.58 -14.88
C LEU A 473 8.35 32.77 -16.23
N PRO A 474 8.37 34.01 -16.82
CA PRO A 474 9.07 34.24 -18.08
C PRO A 474 10.53 33.83 -17.98
N VAL A 475 11.03 33.00 -18.90
CA VAL A 475 12.39 32.46 -18.90
C VAL A 475 13.44 33.60 -18.79
N SER A 476 13.18 34.76 -19.40
CA SER A 476 14.05 35.92 -19.38
C SER A 476 14.20 36.57 -18.00
N GLN A 477 13.29 36.29 -17.06
CA GLN A 477 13.29 36.84 -15.69
C GLN A 477 13.74 35.80 -14.67
N CYS A 478 14.09 34.60 -15.09
CA CYS A 478 14.43 33.49 -14.22
C CYS A 478 15.92 33.14 -14.31
N THR A 479 16.46 32.67 -13.21
CA THR A 479 17.77 32.00 -13.16
C THR A 479 17.54 30.50 -13.07
N ILE A 480 18.17 29.73 -13.94
CA ILE A 480 18.14 28.26 -13.91
C ILE A 480 19.39 27.77 -13.19
N ARG A 481 19.21 26.87 -12.24
CA ARG A 481 20.31 26.24 -11.49
C ARG A 481 20.20 24.73 -11.56
N ALA A 482 21.26 24.08 -11.97
CA ALA A 482 21.39 22.64 -11.93
C ALA A 482 21.70 22.19 -10.48
N VAL A 483 21.00 21.17 -10.02
CA VAL A 483 21.19 20.57 -8.69
C VAL A 483 22.08 19.35 -8.83
N GLN A 484 23.21 19.35 -8.13
CA GLN A 484 24.08 18.20 -8.00
C GLN A 484 23.54 17.22 -6.94
N ALA A 485 23.93 15.96 -6.98
CA ALA A 485 23.42 14.95 -6.05
C ALA A 485 23.70 15.26 -4.56
N ASP A 486 24.71 16.06 -4.24
CA ASP A 486 25.00 16.52 -2.87
C ASP A 486 24.26 17.82 -2.49
N GLY A 487 23.41 18.34 -3.39
CA GLY A 487 22.66 19.58 -3.18
C GLY A 487 23.37 20.86 -3.64
N LYS A 488 24.60 20.78 -4.15
CA LYS A 488 25.30 21.95 -4.71
C LYS A 488 24.55 22.48 -5.93
N LEU A 489 24.33 23.80 -5.96
CA LEU A 489 23.69 24.49 -7.07
C LEU A 489 24.74 25.07 -8.04
N ILE A 490 24.54 24.83 -9.33
CA ILE A 490 25.40 25.32 -10.41
C ILE A 490 24.52 26.13 -11.36
N THR A 491 24.89 27.39 -11.63
CA THR A 491 24.14 28.24 -12.58
C THR A 491 24.23 27.66 -13.98
N VAL A 492 23.08 27.59 -14.66
CA VAL A 492 22.96 27.13 -16.05
C VAL A 492 22.89 28.36 -16.94
N GLU A 493 23.90 28.55 -17.76
CA GLU A 493 23.99 29.70 -18.66
C GLU A 493 23.18 29.47 -19.96
N ARG A 494 22.66 30.55 -20.53
CA ARG A 494 22.01 30.45 -21.84
C ARG A 494 23.05 30.19 -22.92
N SER A 495 22.84 29.17 -23.74
CA SER A 495 23.71 28.92 -24.91
C SER A 495 23.65 30.09 -25.88
N LYS A 496 24.81 30.49 -26.39
CA LYS A 496 24.93 31.57 -27.38
C LYS A 496 24.28 31.20 -28.69
#